data_31174350bc5611343e1b2760dccb497e
#
_entry.id   31174350bc5611343e1b2760dccb497e
#
_cell.length_a   1.000
_cell.length_b   1.000
_cell.length_c   1.000
_cell.angle_alpha   90.00
_cell.angle_beta   90.00
_cell.angle_gamma   90.00
#
_symmetry.space_group_name_H-M   'P 1'
#
loop_
_entity.id
_entity.type
_entity.pdbx_description
1 polymer ?
#
loop_
_entity_poly.entity_id
_entity_poly.type
_entity_poly.pdbx_seq_one_letter_code
_entity_poly.pdbx_strand_id
1 'polypeptide(L)'
;MKEVIKWKKKAANENIKAAAQYLTLIFDPKEVADAVAKMKKQRTKIEQFKAKDILRASDTQLLPETNEDVDAEFRKIQKQQLIHPLLLVRKRDKLYIADGYHRLCAAYYFNKNEMIDALLVSVLDGTGKRAR
;
A
#
# COMPACT_ATOMS: atom_id res chain seq x y z
N MET A 1 -13.01 -9.51 23.31
CA MET A 1 -12.53 -9.84 21.97
C MET A 1 -11.54 -8.79 21.49
N LYS A 2 -10.51 -9.23 20.81
CA LYS A 2 -9.51 -8.33 20.27
C LYS A 2 -10.07 -7.63 19.04
N GLU A 3 -9.98 -6.31 18.99
CA GLU A 3 -10.36 -5.56 17.80
C GLU A 3 -9.37 -5.79 16.67
N VAL A 4 -9.87 -5.84 15.47
CA VAL A 4 -9.07 -6.00 14.26
C VAL A 4 -9.42 -4.91 13.26
N ILE A 5 -8.50 -4.63 12.35
CA ILE A 5 -8.73 -3.68 11.28
C ILE A 5 -9.67 -4.32 10.26
N LYS A 6 -10.66 -3.56 9.81
CA LYS A 6 -11.61 -4.02 8.79
C LYS A 6 -11.21 -3.48 7.43
N TRP A 7 -11.03 -4.38 6.48
CA TRP A 7 -10.54 -4.05 5.14
C TRP A 7 -11.61 -4.25 4.08
N LYS A 8 -11.64 -3.35 3.10
CA LYS A 8 -12.36 -3.60 1.86
C LYS A 8 -11.65 -4.70 1.09
N LYS A 9 -12.40 -5.48 0.33
CA LYS A 9 -11.87 -6.71 -0.28
C LYS A 9 -11.23 -6.53 -1.64
N LYS A 10 -11.21 -5.32 -2.17
CA LYS A 10 -10.59 -5.03 -3.45
C LYS A 10 -10.05 -3.61 -3.50
N ALA A 11 -9.08 -3.39 -4.38
CA ALA A 11 -8.55 -2.07 -4.65
C ALA A 11 -9.59 -1.22 -5.39
N ALA A 12 -9.77 0.03 -4.98
CA ALA A 12 -10.71 0.95 -5.62
C ALA A 12 -10.03 1.73 -6.74
N ASN A 13 -10.82 2.15 -7.74
CA ASN A 13 -10.29 2.95 -8.86
C ASN A 13 -9.62 4.23 -8.39
N GLU A 14 -10.20 4.90 -7.40
CA GLU A 14 -9.64 6.15 -6.85
C GLU A 14 -8.27 5.95 -6.24
N ASN A 15 -8.04 4.82 -5.57
CA ASN A 15 -6.74 4.50 -4.99
C ASN A 15 -5.72 4.14 -6.06
N ILE A 16 -6.14 3.43 -7.10
CA ILE A 16 -5.26 3.10 -8.23
C ILE A 16 -4.84 4.40 -8.94
N LYS A 17 -5.77 5.34 -9.11
CA LYS A 17 -5.47 6.64 -9.71
C LYS A 17 -4.45 7.41 -8.87
N ALA A 18 -4.63 7.43 -7.55
CA ALA A 18 -3.70 8.09 -6.64
C ALA A 18 -2.31 7.43 -6.71
N ALA A 19 -2.27 6.10 -6.75
CA ALA A 19 -1.02 5.36 -6.89
C ALA A 19 -0.31 5.72 -8.20
N ALA A 20 -1.06 5.80 -9.30
CA ALA A 20 -0.50 6.18 -10.60
C ALA A 20 0.13 7.57 -10.55
N GLN A 21 -0.54 8.53 -9.92
CA GLN A 21 -0.02 9.89 -9.79
C GLN A 21 1.31 9.91 -9.03
N TYR A 22 1.39 9.17 -7.94
CA TYR A 22 2.62 9.05 -7.18
C TYR A 22 3.73 8.40 -8.01
N LEU A 23 3.42 7.30 -8.69
CA LEU A 23 4.41 6.54 -9.45
C LEU A 23 4.98 7.33 -10.64
N THR A 24 4.22 8.28 -11.20
CA THR A 24 4.76 9.12 -12.29
C THR A 24 5.96 9.95 -11.86
N LEU A 25 6.14 10.15 -10.56
CA LEU A 25 7.28 10.90 -10.02
C LEU A 25 8.56 10.08 -9.94
N ILE A 26 8.44 8.75 -9.97
CA ILE A 26 9.57 7.85 -9.69
C ILE A 26 9.79 6.78 -10.75
N PHE A 27 8.82 6.54 -11.63
CA PHE A 27 8.88 5.52 -12.68
C PHE A 27 8.68 6.17 -14.05
N ASP A 28 9.18 5.54 -15.10
CA ASP A 28 8.88 6.01 -16.45
C ASP A 28 7.43 5.64 -16.86
N PRO A 29 6.89 6.27 -17.93
CA PRO A 29 5.50 6.05 -18.32
C PRO A 29 5.12 4.59 -18.61
N LYS A 30 6.03 3.80 -19.16
CA LYS A 30 5.77 2.39 -19.44
C LYS A 30 5.63 1.59 -18.16
N GLU A 31 6.47 1.89 -17.19
CA GLU A 31 6.44 1.23 -15.88
C GLU A 31 5.16 1.59 -15.12
N VAL A 32 4.76 2.85 -15.17
CA VAL A 32 3.51 3.28 -14.53
C VAL A 32 2.32 2.57 -15.17
N ALA A 33 2.29 2.51 -16.50
CA ALA A 33 1.21 1.84 -17.23
C ALA A 33 1.14 0.36 -16.88
N ASP A 34 2.29 -0.31 -16.77
CA ASP A 34 2.36 -1.72 -16.37
C ASP A 34 1.79 -1.94 -14.96
N ALA A 35 2.22 -1.11 -14.01
CA ALA A 35 1.73 -1.19 -12.63
C ALA A 35 0.22 -1.00 -12.55
N VAL A 36 -0.30 0.03 -13.24
CA VAL A 36 -1.74 0.35 -13.22
C VAL A 36 -2.55 -0.78 -13.86
N ALA A 37 -2.08 -1.31 -15.00
CA ALA A 37 -2.77 -2.40 -15.67
C ALA A 37 -2.87 -3.64 -14.77
N LYS A 38 -1.78 -3.97 -14.07
CA LYS A 38 -1.76 -5.09 -13.13
C LYS A 38 -2.69 -4.86 -11.94
N MET A 39 -2.71 -3.65 -11.40
CA MET A 39 -3.62 -3.31 -10.30
C MET A 39 -5.07 -3.46 -10.71
N LYS A 40 -5.43 -2.97 -11.88
CA LYS A 40 -6.80 -3.08 -12.40
C LYS A 40 -7.21 -4.54 -12.67
N LYS A 41 -6.28 -5.33 -13.18
CA LYS A 41 -6.53 -6.73 -13.48
C LYS A 41 -6.63 -7.59 -12.22
N GLN A 42 -5.89 -7.25 -11.17
CA GLN A 42 -5.74 -8.08 -9.99
C GLN A 42 -6.37 -7.48 -8.73
N ARG A 43 -7.40 -6.66 -8.88
CA ARG A 43 -8.01 -5.88 -7.77
C ARG A 43 -8.33 -6.70 -6.52
N THR A 44 -8.77 -7.94 -6.70
CA THR A 44 -9.19 -8.81 -5.61
C THR A 44 -8.09 -9.72 -5.10
N LYS A 45 -6.91 -9.67 -5.71
CA LYS A 45 -5.78 -10.52 -5.31
C LYS A 45 -5.04 -9.87 -4.14
N ILE A 46 -5.71 -9.82 -3.01
CA ILE A 46 -5.20 -9.18 -1.79
C ILE A 46 -4.36 -10.18 -1.00
N GLU A 47 -3.18 -9.74 -0.59
CA GLU A 47 -2.27 -10.50 0.26
C GLU A 47 -2.16 -9.80 1.60
N GLN A 48 -1.60 -10.48 2.59
CA GLN A 48 -1.46 -9.94 3.94
C GLN A 48 -0.01 -9.90 4.38
N PHE A 49 0.39 -8.78 4.97
CA PHE A 49 1.75 -8.56 5.46
C PHE A 49 1.66 -7.80 6.78
N LYS A 50 2.62 -8.03 7.67
CA LYS A 50 2.69 -7.26 8.93
C LYS A 50 3.07 -5.81 8.63
N ALA A 51 2.46 -4.88 9.36
CA ALA A 51 2.75 -3.45 9.20
C ALA A 51 4.25 -3.15 9.33
N LYS A 52 4.90 -3.71 10.34
CA LYS A 52 6.33 -3.50 10.57
C LYS A 52 7.19 -4.01 9.41
N ASP A 53 6.77 -5.10 8.76
CA ASP A 53 7.53 -5.68 7.65
C ASP A 53 7.41 -4.83 6.39
N ILE A 54 6.24 -4.26 6.13
CA ILE A 54 6.06 -3.35 4.99
C ILE A 54 6.93 -2.10 5.16
N LEU A 55 6.94 -1.52 6.37
CA LEU A 55 7.78 -0.35 6.65
C LEU A 55 9.25 -0.65 6.42
N ARG A 56 9.72 -1.76 6.94
CA ARG A 56 11.11 -2.17 6.81
C ARG A 56 11.48 -2.47 5.35
N ALA A 57 10.63 -3.23 4.65
CA ALA A 57 10.88 -3.62 3.26
C ALA A 57 10.88 -2.43 2.31
N SER A 58 10.05 -1.42 2.58
CA SER A 58 9.97 -0.22 1.76
C SER A 58 10.98 0.84 2.16
N ASP A 59 11.71 0.63 3.25
CA ASP A 59 12.63 1.62 3.82
C ASP A 59 11.94 2.96 4.04
N THR A 60 10.71 2.91 4.55
CA THR A 60 9.87 4.09 4.74
C THR A 60 9.86 4.47 6.21
N GLN A 61 10.01 5.75 6.48
CA GLN A 61 9.99 6.27 7.85
C GLN A 61 8.58 6.23 8.41
N LEU A 62 8.46 5.77 9.66
CA LEU A 62 7.20 5.82 10.38
C LEU A 62 6.88 7.27 10.77
N LEU A 63 5.75 7.78 10.33
CA LEU A 63 5.30 9.11 10.72
C LEU A 63 4.80 9.09 12.17
N PRO A 64 4.89 10.23 12.90
CA PRO A 64 4.39 10.29 14.27
C PRO A 64 2.87 10.16 14.34
N GLU A 65 2.37 9.69 15.48
CA GLU A 65 0.94 9.56 15.73
C GLU A 65 0.20 10.90 15.61
N THR A 66 0.92 12.00 15.87
CA THR A 66 0.35 13.35 15.81
C THR A 66 0.19 13.89 14.41
N ASN A 67 0.73 13.19 13.38
CA ASN A 67 0.50 13.58 12.00
C ASN A 67 -1.00 13.55 11.72
N GLU A 68 -1.53 14.63 11.13
CA GLU A 68 -2.98 14.79 10.92
C GLU A 68 -3.58 13.65 10.09
N ASP A 69 -2.89 13.25 9.03
CA ASP A 69 -3.39 12.20 8.14
C ASP A 69 -3.32 10.82 8.81
N VAL A 70 -2.27 10.57 9.58
CA VAL A 70 -2.14 9.34 10.36
C VAL A 70 -3.25 9.27 11.40
N ASP A 71 -3.49 10.37 12.12
CA ASP A 71 -4.55 10.43 13.12
C ASP A 71 -5.93 10.19 12.51
N ALA A 72 -6.20 10.79 11.35
CA ALA A 72 -7.46 10.60 10.65
C ALA A 72 -7.69 9.14 10.28
N GLU A 73 -6.67 8.47 9.77
CA GLU A 73 -6.76 7.05 9.44
C GLU A 73 -6.90 6.18 10.69
N PHE A 74 -6.18 6.53 11.75
CA PHE A 74 -6.27 5.81 13.02
C PHE A 74 -7.68 5.86 13.60
N ARG A 75 -8.33 7.02 13.51
CA ARG A 75 -9.72 7.17 13.97
C ARG A 75 -10.69 6.28 13.19
N LYS A 76 -10.48 6.13 11.88
CA LYS A 76 -11.29 5.21 11.06
C LYS A 76 -11.13 3.77 11.55
N ILE A 77 -9.90 3.37 11.86
CA ILE A 77 -9.62 2.03 12.38
C ILE A 77 -10.33 1.83 13.72
N GLN A 78 -10.22 2.79 14.63
CA GLN A 78 -10.86 2.73 15.95
C GLN A 78 -12.39 2.61 15.83
N LYS A 79 -12.98 3.30 14.87
CA LYS A 79 -14.42 3.28 14.64
C LYS A 79 -14.88 2.04 13.87
N GLN A 80 -13.97 1.12 13.58
CA GLN A 80 -14.27 -0.12 12.85
C GLN A 80 -14.84 0.13 11.46
N GLN A 81 -14.42 1.22 10.83
CA GLN A 81 -14.77 1.50 9.43
C GLN A 81 -13.94 0.64 8.50
N LEU A 82 -14.53 0.27 7.37
CA LEU A 82 -13.80 -0.43 6.32
C LEU A 82 -12.82 0.52 5.65
N ILE A 83 -11.55 0.11 5.56
CA ILE A 83 -10.53 0.90 4.89
C ILE A 83 -9.99 0.14 3.67
N HIS A 84 -9.46 0.89 2.71
CA HIS A 84 -8.95 0.30 1.47
C HIS A 84 -7.61 -0.41 1.71
N PRO A 85 -7.36 -1.53 1.03
CA PRO A 85 -6.05 -2.17 1.09
C PRO A 85 -4.96 -1.22 0.57
N LEU A 86 -3.73 -1.43 1.04
CA LEU A 86 -2.59 -0.70 0.51
C LEU A 86 -2.31 -1.13 -0.92
N LEU A 87 -1.73 -0.23 -1.71
CA LEU A 87 -1.21 -0.55 -3.04
C LEU A 87 0.31 -0.51 -2.98
N LEU A 88 0.93 -1.65 -3.19
CA LEU A 88 2.38 -1.83 -3.13
C LEU A 88 2.92 -2.21 -4.49
N VAL A 89 4.06 -1.65 -4.85
CA VAL A 89 4.73 -1.97 -6.12
C VAL A 89 6.15 -2.41 -5.82
N ARG A 90 6.53 -3.53 -6.38
CA ARG A 90 7.91 -4.01 -6.32
C ARG A 90 8.56 -3.84 -7.69
N LYS A 91 9.71 -3.17 -7.70
CA LYS A 91 10.53 -3.02 -8.89
C LYS A 91 11.97 -3.30 -8.50
N ARG A 92 12.58 -4.29 -9.16
CA ARG A 92 13.88 -4.80 -8.75
C ARG A 92 13.81 -5.29 -7.30
N ASP A 93 14.74 -4.89 -6.47
CA ASP A 93 14.79 -5.32 -5.07
C ASP A 93 14.13 -4.31 -4.14
N LYS A 94 13.38 -3.34 -4.68
CA LYS A 94 12.79 -2.28 -3.89
C LYS A 94 11.27 -2.36 -3.88
N LEU A 95 10.71 -2.14 -2.69
CA LEU A 95 9.26 -2.04 -2.47
C LEU A 95 8.88 -0.57 -2.34
N TYR A 96 7.80 -0.19 -3.03
CA TYR A 96 7.24 1.16 -2.96
C TYR A 96 5.83 1.09 -2.42
N ILE A 97 5.48 2.00 -1.51
CA ILE A 97 4.10 2.17 -1.06
C ILE A 97 3.47 3.18 -2.03
N ALA A 98 2.76 2.68 -3.03
CA ALA A 98 2.18 3.52 -4.07
C ALA A 98 0.94 4.26 -3.58
N ASP A 99 0.20 3.67 -2.64
CA ASP A 99 -0.95 4.30 -1.99
C ASP A 99 -1.15 3.69 -0.62
N GLY A 100 -1.49 4.52 0.37
CA GLY A 100 -1.82 4.05 1.71
C GLY A 100 -0.74 4.25 2.76
N TYR A 101 0.23 5.13 2.53
CA TYR A 101 1.31 5.38 3.50
C TYR A 101 0.76 5.78 4.88
N HIS A 102 -0.19 6.71 4.92
CA HIS A 102 -0.77 7.14 6.19
C HIS A 102 -1.59 6.03 6.85
N ARG A 103 -2.28 5.22 6.06
CA ARG A 103 -3.01 4.04 6.56
C ARG A 103 -2.05 3.03 7.18
N LEU A 104 -0.90 2.82 6.55
CA LEU A 104 0.11 1.91 7.09
C LEU A 104 0.63 2.38 8.44
N CYS A 105 0.95 3.68 8.56
CA CYS A 105 1.40 4.25 9.83
C CYS A 105 0.35 4.11 10.91
N ALA A 106 -0.91 4.41 10.58
CA ALA A 106 -2.02 4.27 11.52
C ALA A 106 -2.20 2.81 11.96
N ALA A 107 -2.13 1.88 11.02
CA ALA A 107 -2.23 0.46 11.34
C ALA A 107 -1.09 -0.01 12.25
N TYR A 108 0.12 0.51 12.02
CA TYR A 108 1.26 0.21 12.88
C TYR A 108 1.01 0.63 14.33
N TYR A 109 0.47 1.82 14.54
CA TYR A 109 0.15 2.29 15.89
C TYR A 109 -1.00 1.51 16.53
N PHE A 110 -1.93 1.04 15.71
CA PHE A 110 -3.00 0.18 16.18
C PHE A 110 -2.44 -1.16 16.67
N ASN A 111 -1.62 -1.81 15.84
CA ASN A 111 -0.91 -3.03 16.19
C ASN A 111 0.15 -3.34 15.13
N LYS A 112 1.43 -3.15 15.47
CA LYS A 112 2.54 -3.34 14.52
C LYS A 112 2.66 -4.77 13.98
N ASN A 113 2.10 -5.75 14.69
CA ASN A 113 2.14 -7.16 14.29
C ASN A 113 0.87 -7.62 13.56
N GLU A 114 -0.12 -6.73 13.43
CA GLU A 114 -1.34 -7.08 12.72
C GLU A 114 -1.11 -7.17 11.22
N MET A 115 -1.83 -8.08 10.60
CA MET A 115 -1.73 -8.26 9.14
C MET A 115 -2.46 -7.12 8.43
N ILE A 116 -1.79 -6.57 7.44
CA ILE A 116 -2.28 -5.48 6.59
C ILE A 116 -2.65 -6.08 5.25
N ASP A 117 -3.86 -5.78 4.79
CA ASP A 117 -4.30 -6.17 3.46
C ASP A 117 -3.66 -5.26 2.43
N ALA A 118 -3.07 -5.84 1.41
CA ALA A 118 -2.38 -5.10 0.36
C ALA A 118 -2.48 -5.81 -0.98
N LEU A 119 -2.56 -5.01 -2.04
CA LEU A 119 -2.39 -5.49 -3.40
C LEU A 119 -0.95 -5.21 -3.80
N LEU A 120 -0.17 -6.25 -4.01
CA LEU A 120 1.23 -6.14 -4.41
C LEU A 120 1.37 -6.55 -5.88
N VAL A 121 1.90 -5.64 -6.69
CA VAL A 121 2.23 -5.93 -8.08
C VAL A 121 3.72 -5.72 -8.30
N SER A 122 4.29 -6.49 -9.23
CA SER A 122 5.69 -6.36 -9.61
C SER A 122 5.76 -5.76 -11.02
N VAL A 123 6.71 -4.84 -11.20
CA VAL A 123 6.88 -4.11 -12.45
C VAL A 123 8.20 -4.53 -13.08
N LEU A 124 8.19 -4.74 -14.39
CA LEU A 124 9.41 -4.99 -15.16
C LEU A 124 10.21 -3.69 -15.23
N ASP A 125 11.54 -3.82 -15.30
CA ASP A 125 12.40 -2.64 -15.46
C ASP A 125 12.26 -2.05 -16.87
N GLY A 126 12.94 -0.92 -17.11
CA GLY A 126 12.86 -0.21 -18.40
C GLY A 126 13.36 -1.01 -19.61
N THR A 127 14.03 -2.15 -19.38
CA THR A 127 14.45 -3.05 -20.46
C THR A 127 13.44 -4.15 -20.75
N GLY A 128 12.34 -4.19 -20.01
CA GLY A 128 11.34 -5.23 -20.08
C GLY A 128 11.73 -6.52 -19.37
N LYS A 129 12.87 -6.54 -18.69
CA LYS A 129 13.31 -7.71 -17.94
C LYS A 129 12.75 -7.68 -16.53
N ARG A 130 12.45 -8.88 -16.02
CA ARG A 130 11.97 -8.99 -14.65
C ARG A 130 13.07 -8.59 -13.68
N ALA A 131 12.73 -7.78 -12.70
CA ALA A 131 13.64 -7.39 -11.64
C ALA A 131 13.99 -8.60 -10.76
N ARG A 132 15.21 -8.63 -10.31
CA ARG A 132 15.69 -9.67 -9.39
C ARG A 132 15.59 -9.20 -7.95
#